data_98d36c842e361411b9e45038427bd503
#
_entry.id   98d36c842e361411b9e45038427bd503
#
_cell.length_a   1.000
_cell.length_b   1.000
_cell.length_c   1.000
_cell.angle_alpha   90.00
_cell.angle_beta   90.00
_cell.angle_gamma   90.00
#
_symmetry.space_group_name_H-M   'P 1'
#
loop_
_entity.id
_entity.type
_entity.pdbx_description
1 polymer ?
#
loop_
_entity_poly.entity_id
_entity_poly.type
_entity_poly.pdbx_seq_one_letter_code
_entity_poly.pdbx_strand_id
1 'polypeptide(L)'
;VIISEFLAVNDKDLKDADGDHADWIELHNTGDATIDLAGWALTDDAKDLAKWMFPAVKIEAGGFLLVFASGKNRAKPDGELHASFKLGAGGEYLGLVQPDGQTVAHHFVMKYPKQRDDISYGVPAGWKPSPASSASVIAGPVYFLRPTPGAPNGQTLAGKVAKLAFSQPHGFHEEPFELVISSQTPEAVVRYTTDGSVPTEGSGQ
;
A
#
# COMPACT_ATOMS: atom_id res chain seq x y z
N VAL A 1 -11.58 1.02 -12.88
CA VAL A 1 -10.21 0.61 -12.45
C VAL A 1 -9.75 1.52 -11.33
N ILE A 2 -9.07 0.97 -10.34
CA ILE A 2 -8.51 1.69 -9.20
C ILE A 2 -7.04 1.28 -9.00
N ILE A 3 -6.28 2.07 -8.26
CA ILE A 3 -5.02 1.61 -7.66
C ILE A 3 -5.41 0.82 -6.40
N SER A 4 -5.23 -0.49 -6.43
CA SER A 4 -5.60 -1.39 -5.31
C SER A 4 -4.54 -1.38 -4.22
N GLU A 5 -3.27 -1.44 -4.59
CA GLU A 5 -2.15 -1.58 -3.69
C GLU A 5 -0.88 -0.97 -4.30
N PHE A 6 0.06 -0.53 -3.48
CA PHE A 6 1.42 -0.21 -3.92
C PHE A 6 2.44 -0.46 -2.81
N LEU A 7 3.68 -0.68 -3.18
CA LEU A 7 4.84 -0.84 -2.30
C LEU A 7 5.94 0.14 -2.73
N ALA A 8 6.22 1.13 -1.88
CA ALA A 8 7.17 2.21 -2.18
C ALA A 8 8.53 2.05 -1.47
N VAL A 9 8.78 0.94 -0.81
CA VAL A 9 10.09 0.52 -0.28
C VAL A 9 10.13 -0.99 -0.35
N ASN A 10 10.59 -1.51 -1.47
CA ASN A 10 10.67 -2.94 -1.73
C ASN A 10 12.09 -3.45 -1.51
N ASP A 11 12.35 -4.05 -0.36
CA ASP A 11 13.67 -4.61 -0.03
C ASP A 11 13.74 -6.13 -0.29
N LYS A 12 12.63 -6.85 -0.10
CA LYS A 12 12.63 -8.34 -0.09
C LYS A 12 11.43 -8.96 -0.80
N ASP A 13 10.44 -8.15 -1.19
CA ASP A 13 9.23 -8.67 -1.82
C ASP A 13 9.50 -9.02 -3.29
N LEU A 14 8.61 -8.69 -4.18
CA LEU A 14 8.65 -9.05 -5.59
C LEU A 14 9.87 -8.46 -6.32
N LYS A 15 10.52 -9.26 -7.17
CA LYS A 15 11.54 -8.81 -8.12
C LYS A 15 10.95 -8.63 -9.51
N ASP A 16 11.46 -7.64 -10.23
CA ASP A 16 11.19 -7.52 -11.66
C ASP A 16 12.03 -8.52 -12.48
N ALA A 17 11.81 -8.60 -13.79
CA ALA A 17 12.52 -9.52 -14.68
C ALA A 17 14.02 -9.25 -14.78
N ASP A 18 14.48 -8.06 -14.41
CA ASP A 18 15.90 -7.73 -14.33
C ASP A 18 16.55 -8.22 -13.01
N GLY A 19 15.74 -8.70 -12.07
CA GLY A 19 16.14 -9.19 -10.74
C GLY A 19 16.21 -8.08 -9.67
N ASP A 20 15.72 -6.88 -9.96
CA ASP A 20 15.70 -5.76 -9.04
C ASP A 20 14.45 -5.80 -8.14
N HIS A 21 14.60 -5.45 -6.86
CA HIS A 21 13.48 -5.14 -5.98
C HIS A 21 12.98 -3.71 -6.24
N ALA A 22 12.26 -3.52 -7.33
CA ALA A 22 11.68 -2.22 -7.66
C ALA A 22 10.35 -2.00 -6.92
N ASP A 23 10.06 -0.75 -6.57
CA ASP A 23 8.74 -0.37 -6.09
C ASP A 23 7.68 -0.78 -7.12
N TRP A 24 6.45 -1.01 -6.68
CA TRP A 24 5.39 -1.41 -7.60
C TRP A 24 4.02 -0.82 -7.24
N ILE A 25 3.17 -0.76 -8.24
CA ILE A 25 1.78 -0.28 -8.17
C ILE A 25 0.91 -1.37 -8.77
N GLU A 26 -0.17 -1.72 -8.09
CA GLU A 26 -1.18 -2.63 -8.60
C GLU A 26 -2.47 -1.91 -8.95
N LEU A 27 -3.00 -2.22 -10.12
CA LEU A 27 -4.34 -1.82 -10.55
C LEU A 27 -5.31 -2.98 -10.40
N HIS A 28 -6.54 -2.68 -10.00
CA HIS A 28 -7.64 -3.63 -9.93
C HIS A 28 -8.82 -3.14 -10.77
N ASN A 29 -9.30 -3.97 -11.66
CA ASN A 29 -10.55 -3.74 -12.37
C ASN A 29 -11.72 -4.23 -11.50
N THR A 30 -12.35 -3.33 -10.75
CA THR A 30 -13.49 -3.64 -9.88
C THR A 30 -14.83 -3.78 -10.60
N GLY A 31 -14.83 -3.63 -11.94
CA GLY A 31 -16.01 -3.76 -12.79
C GLY A 31 -16.25 -5.20 -13.25
N ASP A 32 -17.32 -5.38 -14.01
CA ASP A 32 -17.82 -6.66 -14.56
C ASP A 32 -17.47 -6.85 -16.04
N ALA A 33 -16.70 -5.93 -16.63
CA ALA A 33 -16.24 -6.00 -18.02
C ALA A 33 -14.74 -5.77 -18.09
N THR A 34 -14.09 -6.36 -19.11
CA THR A 34 -12.70 -6.11 -19.47
C THR A 34 -12.49 -4.64 -19.81
N ILE A 35 -11.44 -4.02 -19.28
CA ILE A 35 -11.05 -2.63 -19.57
C ILE A 35 -9.73 -2.62 -20.33
N ASP A 36 -9.68 -1.85 -21.44
CA ASP A 36 -8.45 -1.51 -22.16
C ASP A 36 -7.84 -0.26 -21.53
N LEU A 37 -6.58 -0.34 -21.13
CA LEU A 37 -5.85 0.78 -20.53
C LEU A 37 -5.14 1.67 -21.57
N ALA A 38 -5.31 1.43 -22.86
CA ALA A 38 -4.76 2.32 -23.88
C ALA A 38 -5.17 3.78 -23.63
N GLY A 39 -4.18 4.66 -23.49
CA GLY A 39 -4.40 6.09 -23.21
C GLY A 39 -4.64 6.46 -21.75
N TRP A 40 -4.77 5.49 -20.84
CA TRP A 40 -4.72 5.78 -19.41
C TRP A 40 -3.31 6.17 -18.98
N ALA A 41 -3.17 6.85 -17.85
CA ALA A 41 -1.88 7.25 -17.31
C ALA A 41 -1.75 6.98 -15.81
N LEU A 42 -0.52 6.71 -15.38
CA LEU A 42 -0.09 6.79 -13.97
C LEU A 42 0.77 8.03 -13.76
N THR A 43 0.61 8.66 -12.61
CA THR A 43 1.41 9.82 -12.23
C THR A 43 1.66 9.89 -10.73
N ASP A 44 2.85 10.32 -10.35
CA ASP A 44 3.26 10.72 -9.00
C ASP A 44 3.24 12.24 -8.81
N ASP A 45 2.80 13.00 -9.83
CA ASP A 45 2.71 14.46 -9.80
C ASP A 45 1.30 14.95 -10.22
N ALA A 46 0.58 15.57 -9.31
CA ALA A 46 -0.75 16.15 -9.59
C ALA A 46 -0.75 17.26 -10.65
N LYS A 47 0.41 17.79 -11.02
CA LYS A 47 0.55 18.83 -12.06
C LYS A 47 0.86 18.24 -13.45
N ASP A 48 1.29 16.98 -13.50
CA ASP A 48 1.58 16.25 -14.74
C ASP A 48 0.75 14.97 -14.79
N LEU A 49 -0.50 15.07 -15.22
CA LEU A 49 -1.45 13.95 -15.26
C LEU A 49 -1.14 12.92 -16.35
N ALA A 50 -0.24 13.21 -17.28
CA ALA A 50 0.14 12.32 -18.38
C ALA A 50 1.57 11.76 -18.25
N LYS A 51 2.13 11.73 -17.04
CA LYS A 51 3.54 11.43 -16.78
C LYS A 51 4.02 10.09 -17.32
N TRP A 52 3.18 9.06 -17.22
CA TRP A 52 3.45 7.75 -17.81
C TRP A 52 2.17 7.12 -18.38
N MET A 53 2.16 6.88 -19.68
CA MET A 53 1.01 6.38 -20.43
C MET A 53 1.05 4.85 -20.54
N PHE A 54 -0.10 4.20 -20.29
CA PHE A 54 -0.23 2.76 -20.53
C PHE A 54 -0.21 2.44 -22.02
N PRO A 55 0.46 1.33 -22.40
CA PRO A 55 0.27 0.74 -23.71
C PRO A 55 -1.13 0.11 -23.81
N ALA A 56 -1.48 -0.42 -25.00
CA ALA A 56 -2.71 -1.19 -25.19
C ALA A 56 -2.62 -2.52 -24.42
N VAL A 57 -2.97 -2.49 -23.15
CA VAL A 57 -3.02 -3.63 -22.23
C VAL A 57 -4.40 -3.70 -21.58
N LYS A 58 -4.91 -4.90 -21.33
CA LYS A 58 -6.25 -5.11 -20.80
C LYS A 58 -6.21 -5.68 -19.40
N ILE A 59 -7.20 -5.29 -18.59
CA ILE A 59 -7.48 -5.94 -17.31
C ILE A 59 -8.87 -6.55 -17.38
N GLU A 60 -8.95 -7.86 -17.23
CA GLU A 60 -10.22 -8.60 -17.21
C GLU A 60 -11.08 -8.15 -16.03
N ALA A 61 -12.38 -8.45 -16.08
CA ALA A 61 -13.29 -8.19 -14.98
C ALA A 61 -12.78 -8.84 -13.68
N GLY A 62 -12.67 -8.08 -12.61
CA GLY A 62 -12.11 -8.52 -11.34
C GLY A 62 -10.59 -8.78 -11.35
N GLY A 63 -9.91 -8.56 -12.47
CA GLY A 63 -8.47 -8.82 -12.65
C GLY A 63 -7.57 -7.74 -12.09
N PHE A 64 -6.29 -8.08 -11.97
CA PHE A 64 -5.22 -7.21 -11.47
C PHE A 64 -4.15 -6.99 -12.53
N LEU A 65 -3.45 -5.87 -12.47
CA LEU A 65 -2.30 -5.54 -13.30
C LEU A 65 -1.22 -4.87 -12.47
N LEU A 66 -0.02 -5.43 -12.51
CA LEU A 66 1.14 -4.88 -11.83
C LEU A 66 1.95 -3.96 -12.74
N VAL A 67 2.43 -2.85 -12.19
CA VAL A 67 3.35 -1.90 -12.82
C VAL A 67 4.49 -1.61 -11.86
N PHE A 68 5.73 -1.88 -12.27
CA PHE A 68 6.89 -1.51 -11.47
C PHE A 68 7.15 0.00 -11.56
N ALA A 69 7.20 0.68 -10.44
CA ALA A 69 7.57 2.08 -10.33
C ALA A 69 9.12 2.22 -10.23
N SER A 70 9.81 1.78 -11.26
CA SER A 70 11.26 1.60 -11.27
C SER A 70 12.03 2.75 -11.95
N GLY A 71 11.33 3.64 -12.66
CA GLY A 71 11.96 4.66 -13.51
C GLY A 71 12.49 4.13 -14.84
N LYS A 72 12.37 2.82 -15.13
CA LYS A 72 12.90 2.19 -16.38
C LYS A 72 12.09 2.56 -17.64
N ASN A 73 10.88 3.11 -17.48
CA ASN A 73 10.00 3.59 -18.57
C ASN A 73 9.78 2.55 -19.68
N ARG A 74 9.29 1.37 -19.32
CA ARG A 74 8.98 0.29 -20.26
C ARG A 74 7.45 0.15 -20.38
N ALA A 75 6.91 0.44 -21.56
CA ALA A 75 5.48 0.38 -21.85
C ALA A 75 5.21 -0.56 -23.04
N LYS A 76 5.59 -1.84 -22.90
CA LYS A 76 5.36 -2.86 -23.92
C LYS A 76 4.17 -3.74 -23.51
N PRO A 77 3.15 -3.96 -24.39
CA PRO A 77 1.96 -4.72 -24.04
C PRO A 77 2.25 -6.17 -23.59
N ASP A 78 3.27 -6.81 -24.15
CA ASP A 78 3.60 -8.22 -23.92
C ASP A 78 4.72 -8.42 -22.88
N GLY A 79 5.06 -7.38 -22.12
CA GLY A 79 6.16 -7.42 -21.15
C GLY A 79 5.77 -6.84 -19.81
N GLU A 80 6.72 -6.88 -18.88
CA GLU A 80 6.57 -6.16 -17.62
C GLU A 80 6.46 -4.65 -17.87
N LEU A 81 5.51 -4.05 -17.19
CA LEU A 81 5.29 -2.61 -17.26
C LEU A 81 6.12 -1.89 -16.20
N HIS A 82 6.85 -0.88 -16.63
CA HIS A 82 7.67 -0.06 -15.74
C HIS A 82 7.37 1.41 -15.96
N ALA A 83 6.88 2.07 -14.95
CA ALA A 83 6.66 3.52 -14.98
C ALA A 83 7.97 4.30 -15.16
N SER A 84 7.84 5.55 -15.63
CA SER A 84 8.97 6.48 -15.80
C SER A 84 9.45 7.12 -14.50
N PHE A 85 8.79 6.81 -13.36
CA PHE A 85 9.07 7.37 -12.05
C PHE A 85 9.26 6.25 -11.01
N LYS A 86 9.70 6.63 -9.81
CA LYS A 86 9.79 5.79 -8.61
C LYS A 86 8.87 6.35 -7.54
N LEU A 87 8.52 5.55 -6.54
CA LEU A 87 7.69 5.99 -5.43
C LEU A 87 8.56 6.52 -4.28
N GLY A 88 8.17 7.66 -3.70
CA GLY A 88 8.87 8.26 -2.57
C GLY A 88 8.48 7.66 -1.23
N ALA A 89 9.42 7.11 -0.45
CA ALA A 89 9.16 6.58 0.89
C ALA A 89 8.55 7.60 1.86
N GLY A 90 8.81 8.89 1.65
CA GLY A 90 8.27 9.99 2.47
C GLY A 90 6.81 10.33 2.24
N GLY A 91 6.20 9.71 1.23
CA GLY A 91 4.86 10.01 0.74
C GLY A 91 4.86 11.11 -0.32
N GLU A 92 4.03 10.92 -1.33
CA GLU A 92 3.81 11.84 -2.44
C GLU A 92 2.42 11.60 -3.06
N TYR A 93 2.07 12.32 -4.11
CA TYR A 93 0.88 12.06 -4.88
C TYR A 93 1.04 10.75 -5.66
N LEU A 94 -0.04 10.00 -5.83
CA LEU A 94 -0.13 8.88 -6.76
C LEU A 94 -1.54 8.83 -7.32
N GLY A 95 -1.65 8.87 -8.65
CA GLY A 95 -2.93 8.93 -9.35
C GLY A 95 -2.99 8.08 -10.62
N LEU A 96 -4.19 7.56 -10.89
CA LEU A 96 -4.58 6.90 -12.13
C LEU A 96 -5.52 7.83 -12.90
N VAL A 97 -5.18 8.13 -14.14
CA VAL A 97 -5.87 9.13 -14.98
C VAL A 97 -6.51 8.44 -16.18
N GLN A 98 -7.73 8.84 -16.53
CA GLN A 98 -8.46 8.33 -17.69
C GLN A 98 -7.88 8.82 -19.03
N PRO A 99 -8.26 8.22 -20.16
CA PRO A 99 -7.74 8.58 -21.48
C PRO A 99 -8.02 10.02 -21.94
N ASP A 100 -8.95 10.72 -21.28
CA ASP A 100 -9.20 12.14 -21.55
C ASP A 100 -8.08 13.08 -21.04
N GLY A 101 -7.11 12.53 -20.28
CA GLY A 101 -5.97 13.25 -19.72
C GLY A 101 -6.32 14.25 -18.63
N GLN A 102 -7.56 14.25 -18.15
CA GLN A 102 -8.06 15.22 -17.16
C GLN A 102 -8.78 14.54 -15.99
N THR A 103 -9.53 13.48 -16.26
CA THR A 103 -10.30 12.78 -15.22
C THR A 103 -9.41 11.85 -14.42
N VAL A 104 -9.23 12.15 -13.15
CA VAL A 104 -8.55 11.24 -12.21
C VAL A 104 -9.53 10.17 -11.76
N ALA A 105 -9.30 8.93 -12.20
CA ALA A 105 -10.14 7.79 -11.86
C ALA A 105 -9.96 7.34 -10.41
N HIS A 106 -8.71 7.36 -9.93
CA HIS A 106 -8.35 7.04 -8.56
C HIS A 106 -7.06 7.74 -8.17
N HIS A 107 -6.97 8.23 -6.93
CA HIS A 107 -5.74 8.77 -6.37
C HIS A 107 -5.71 8.69 -4.84
N PHE A 108 -4.52 8.73 -4.27
CA PHE A 108 -4.32 8.95 -2.85
C PHE A 108 -4.22 10.46 -2.59
N VAL A 109 -5.20 11.02 -1.87
CA VAL A 109 -5.42 12.47 -1.75
C VAL A 109 -4.23 13.19 -1.16
N MET A 110 -3.88 14.32 -1.79
CA MET A 110 -2.75 15.20 -1.51
C MET A 110 -1.41 14.46 -1.57
N LYS A 111 -1.19 13.49 -0.71
CA LYS A 111 -0.10 12.52 -0.78
C LYS A 111 -0.41 11.29 0.08
N TYR A 112 0.10 10.15 -0.30
CA TYR A 112 0.07 8.97 0.56
C TYR A 112 1.01 9.15 1.77
N PRO A 113 0.78 8.45 2.90
CA PRO A 113 1.60 8.62 4.10
C PRO A 113 3.00 8.01 3.92
N LYS A 114 3.91 8.33 4.88
CA LYS A 114 5.25 7.73 4.91
C LYS A 114 5.19 6.21 4.86
N GLN A 115 5.91 5.63 3.93
CA GLN A 115 5.98 4.18 3.70
C GLN A 115 7.06 3.51 4.56
N ARG A 116 7.01 2.19 4.65
CA ARG A 116 7.90 1.35 5.43
C ARG A 116 8.39 0.19 4.57
N ASP A 117 9.52 -0.37 4.94
CA ASP A 117 10.15 -1.47 4.23
C ASP A 117 9.22 -2.69 4.18
N ASP A 118 8.96 -3.20 2.98
CA ASP A 118 8.14 -4.39 2.69
C ASP A 118 6.70 -4.35 3.24
N ILE A 119 6.18 -3.17 3.52
CA ILE A 119 4.78 -2.94 3.94
C ILE A 119 4.10 -2.13 2.86
N SER A 120 3.10 -2.71 2.23
CA SER A 120 2.32 -2.05 1.18
C SER A 120 1.23 -1.14 1.74
N TYR A 121 0.67 -0.33 0.88
CA TYR A 121 -0.41 0.60 1.18
C TYR A 121 -1.45 0.57 0.06
N GLY A 122 -2.73 0.57 0.39
CA GLY A 122 -3.77 0.48 -0.62
C GLY A 122 -5.19 0.50 -0.08
N VAL A 123 -6.14 -0.02 -0.84
CA VAL A 123 -7.55 -0.12 -0.48
C VAL A 123 -7.90 -1.49 0.11
N PRO A 124 -8.74 -1.59 1.13
CA PRO A 124 -9.21 -2.88 1.64
C PRO A 124 -9.92 -3.70 0.56
N ALA A 125 -9.85 -5.03 0.68
CA ALA A 125 -10.60 -5.93 -0.19
C ALA A 125 -12.10 -5.60 -0.18
N GLY A 126 -12.72 -5.64 -1.36
CA GLY A 126 -14.14 -5.30 -1.52
C GLY A 126 -14.46 -3.80 -1.51
N TRP A 127 -13.47 -2.93 -1.37
CA TRP A 127 -13.66 -1.50 -1.51
C TRP A 127 -14.16 -1.15 -2.93
N LYS A 128 -15.14 -0.26 -3.02
CA LYS A 128 -15.69 0.21 -4.30
C LYS A 128 -15.73 1.74 -4.30
N PRO A 129 -15.43 2.37 -5.45
CA PRO A 129 -15.63 3.81 -5.61
C PRO A 129 -17.06 4.21 -5.25
N SER A 130 -17.22 5.27 -4.46
CA SER A 130 -18.54 5.83 -4.20
C SER A 130 -18.96 6.71 -5.39
N PRO A 131 -20.18 6.56 -5.93
CA PRO A 131 -20.69 7.41 -7.02
C PRO A 131 -20.80 8.90 -6.65
N ALA A 132 -20.82 9.22 -5.35
CA ALA A 132 -20.93 10.59 -4.86
C ALA A 132 -19.61 11.37 -4.80
N SER A 133 -18.50 10.73 -5.09
CA SER A 133 -17.17 11.33 -5.05
C SER A 133 -16.48 11.11 -6.39
N SER A 134 -16.31 12.17 -7.15
CA SER A 134 -15.54 12.16 -8.40
C SER A 134 -14.04 11.89 -8.20
N ALA A 135 -13.61 11.75 -6.96
CA ALA A 135 -12.30 11.27 -6.56
C ALA A 135 -12.50 10.32 -5.38
N SER A 136 -12.21 9.06 -5.58
CA SER A 136 -12.28 8.05 -4.52
C SER A 136 -11.17 8.30 -3.52
N VAL A 137 -11.50 9.07 -2.50
CA VAL A 137 -10.62 9.35 -1.38
C VAL A 137 -10.66 8.17 -0.44
N ILE A 138 -9.52 7.54 -0.21
CA ILE A 138 -9.38 6.58 0.87
C ILE A 138 -9.27 7.36 2.16
N ALA A 139 -10.26 7.21 3.04
CA ALA A 139 -10.24 7.83 4.35
C ALA A 139 -9.23 7.09 5.24
N GLY A 140 -8.12 7.74 5.54
CA GLY A 140 -7.10 7.27 6.47
C GLY A 140 -6.06 6.30 5.90
N PRO A 141 -4.99 6.01 6.63
CA PRO A 141 -3.93 5.11 6.21
C PRO A 141 -4.37 3.65 6.28
N VAL A 142 -4.17 2.92 5.20
CA VAL A 142 -4.43 1.48 5.13
C VAL A 142 -3.15 0.79 4.71
N TYR A 143 -2.48 0.16 5.67
CA TYR A 143 -1.25 -0.60 5.44
C TYR A 143 -1.55 -2.10 5.47
N PHE A 144 -0.78 -2.87 4.71
CA PHE A 144 -0.83 -4.32 4.69
C PHE A 144 0.55 -4.87 5.06
N LEU A 145 0.61 -5.71 6.10
CA LEU A 145 1.86 -6.36 6.55
C LEU A 145 2.44 -7.34 5.53
N ARG A 146 1.58 -7.84 4.68
CA ARG A 146 1.94 -8.77 3.61
C ARG A 146 1.38 -8.20 2.32
N PRO A 147 2.24 -7.70 1.44
CA PRO A 147 1.85 -7.33 0.10
C PRO A 147 1.17 -8.50 -0.62
N THR A 148 0.17 -8.19 -1.46
CA THR A 148 -0.63 -9.21 -2.13
C THR A 148 -0.69 -8.99 -3.65
N PRO A 149 0.46 -8.83 -4.36
CA PRO A 149 0.46 -8.56 -5.78
C PRO A 149 -0.25 -9.65 -6.57
N GLY A 150 -1.21 -9.26 -7.42
CA GLY A 150 -2.03 -10.15 -8.23
C GLY A 150 -3.23 -10.76 -7.51
N ALA A 151 -3.55 -10.32 -6.29
CA ALA A 151 -4.66 -10.86 -5.50
C ALA A 151 -5.38 -9.78 -4.68
N PRO A 152 -6.61 -10.03 -4.21
CA PRO A 152 -7.30 -9.11 -3.31
C PRO A 152 -6.50 -8.85 -2.04
N ASN A 153 -6.44 -7.58 -1.62
CA ASN A 153 -5.71 -7.17 -0.44
C ASN A 153 -6.16 -7.90 0.82
N GLY A 154 -5.18 -8.34 1.60
CA GLY A 154 -5.40 -9.11 2.82
C GLY A 154 -5.86 -8.28 4.02
N GLN A 155 -5.57 -8.76 5.22
CA GLN A 155 -5.92 -8.05 6.45
C GLN A 155 -5.14 -6.74 6.57
N THR A 156 -5.86 -5.67 6.81
CA THR A 156 -5.27 -4.35 7.05
C THR A 156 -4.58 -4.32 8.42
N LEU A 157 -3.44 -3.65 8.47
CA LEU A 157 -2.97 -3.15 9.75
C LEU A 157 -3.94 -2.06 10.22
N ALA A 158 -4.64 -2.31 11.29
CA ALA A 158 -5.47 -1.31 11.96
C ALA A 158 -4.57 -0.20 12.54
N GLY A 159 -4.07 0.70 11.68
CA GLY A 159 -3.34 1.87 12.08
C GLY A 159 -1.99 1.61 12.79
N LYS A 160 -1.36 2.70 13.22
CA LYS A 160 -0.18 2.65 14.09
C LYS A 160 -0.64 2.22 15.48
N VAL A 161 -0.20 1.06 15.94
CA VAL A 161 -0.41 0.66 17.35
C VAL A 161 0.12 1.78 18.23
N ALA A 162 -0.71 2.28 19.17
CA ALA A 162 -0.32 3.28 20.13
C ALA A 162 0.85 2.75 20.97
N LYS A 163 1.71 3.65 21.44
CA LYS A 163 2.78 3.26 22.37
C LYS A 163 2.17 2.54 23.56
N LEU A 164 2.82 1.46 23.99
CA LEU A 164 2.44 0.80 25.22
C LEU A 164 2.62 1.77 26.39
N ALA A 165 1.63 1.80 27.27
CA ALA A 165 1.70 2.48 28.56
C ALA A 165 1.97 1.45 29.66
N PHE A 166 2.87 1.77 30.53
CA PHE A 166 3.25 0.95 31.68
C PHE A 166 2.81 1.66 32.96
N SER A 167 2.19 0.94 33.88
CA SER A 167 1.74 1.51 35.17
C SER A 167 2.88 1.92 36.08
N GLN A 168 4.07 1.36 35.86
CA GLN A 168 5.28 1.66 36.60
C GLN A 168 6.42 2.06 35.66
N PRO A 169 7.27 3.03 36.02
CA PRO A 169 8.46 3.37 35.25
C PRO A 169 9.48 2.22 35.28
N HIS A 170 10.36 2.17 34.27
CA HIS A 170 11.51 1.25 34.30
C HIS A 170 12.45 1.64 35.44
N GLY A 171 13.05 0.66 36.13
CA GLY A 171 13.99 0.88 37.21
C GLY A 171 14.04 -0.29 38.19
N PHE A 172 14.78 -0.08 39.29
CA PHE A 172 14.79 -1.03 40.40
C PHE A 172 13.66 -0.66 41.38
N HIS A 173 12.94 -1.65 41.85
CA HIS A 173 11.84 -1.51 42.82
C HIS A 173 12.17 -2.36 44.03
N GLU A 174 12.03 -1.80 45.21
CA GLU A 174 12.33 -2.48 46.49
C GLU A 174 11.20 -3.42 46.91
N GLU A 175 9.95 -3.10 46.52
CA GLU A 175 8.77 -3.90 46.84
C GLU A 175 8.14 -4.51 45.59
N PRO A 176 7.54 -5.70 45.73
CA PRO A 176 6.75 -6.28 44.64
C PRO A 176 5.58 -5.38 44.25
N PHE A 177 5.29 -5.29 42.94
CA PHE A 177 4.17 -4.50 42.44
C PHE A 177 3.48 -5.20 41.28
N GLU A 178 2.25 -4.84 41.01
CA GLU A 178 1.52 -5.26 39.82
C GLU A 178 1.86 -4.33 38.65
N LEU A 179 2.39 -4.90 37.57
CA LEU A 179 2.67 -4.15 36.34
C LEU A 179 1.50 -4.30 35.36
N VAL A 180 0.82 -3.18 35.09
CA VAL A 180 -0.21 -3.12 34.04
C VAL A 180 0.43 -2.57 32.77
N ILE A 181 0.33 -3.33 31.67
CA ILE A 181 0.73 -2.92 30.33
C ILE A 181 -0.52 -2.72 29.50
N SER A 182 -0.71 -1.54 28.95
CA SER A 182 -1.91 -1.20 28.17
C SER A 182 -1.57 -0.53 26.85
N SER A 183 -2.50 -0.62 25.89
CA SER A 183 -2.46 0.10 24.62
C SER A 183 -3.78 0.85 24.42
N GLN A 184 -3.70 2.07 23.89
CA GLN A 184 -4.90 2.82 23.45
C GLN A 184 -5.46 2.32 22.12
N THR A 185 -4.77 1.39 21.45
CA THR A 185 -5.27 0.78 20.21
C THR A 185 -6.31 -0.28 20.56
N PRO A 186 -7.58 -0.13 20.11
CA PRO A 186 -8.60 -1.15 20.33
C PRO A 186 -8.14 -2.50 19.78
N GLU A 187 -8.48 -3.59 20.46
CA GLU A 187 -8.18 -4.98 20.10
C GLU A 187 -6.68 -5.31 19.89
N ALA A 188 -5.78 -4.43 20.32
CA ALA A 188 -4.34 -4.72 20.28
C ALA A 188 -3.99 -5.84 21.25
N VAL A 189 -3.34 -6.88 20.76
CA VAL A 189 -2.76 -7.94 21.59
C VAL A 189 -1.38 -7.50 22.07
N VAL A 190 -1.21 -7.38 23.38
CA VAL A 190 0.08 -7.11 24.00
C VAL A 190 0.75 -8.43 24.37
N ARG A 191 1.97 -8.65 23.86
CA ARG A 191 2.79 -9.80 24.20
C ARG A 191 4.05 -9.35 24.92
N TYR A 192 4.45 -10.07 25.95
CA TYR A 192 5.66 -9.77 26.70
C TYR A 192 6.42 -11.05 27.08
N THR A 193 7.69 -10.92 27.38
CA THR A 193 8.54 -11.97 27.95
C THR A 193 9.19 -11.46 29.22
N THR A 194 9.56 -12.36 30.12
CA THR A 194 10.23 -12.01 31.39
C THR A 194 11.71 -12.40 31.39
N ASP A 195 12.19 -13.01 30.33
CA ASP A 195 13.55 -13.52 30.17
C ASP A 195 14.41 -12.69 29.21
N GLY A 196 13.86 -11.57 28.68
CA GLY A 196 14.54 -10.70 27.73
C GLY A 196 14.52 -11.20 26.27
N SER A 197 13.86 -12.32 26.00
CA SER A 197 13.64 -12.77 24.62
C SER A 197 12.63 -11.87 23.89
N VAL A 198 12.66 -11.90 22.55
CA VAL A 198 11.68 -11.16 21.75
C VAL A 198 10.33 -11.90 21.77
N PRO A 199 9.23 -11.23 22.18
CA PRO A 199 7.90 -11.85 22.14
C PRO A 199 7.51 -12.21 20.71
N THR A 200 7.00 -13.42 20.49
CA THR A 200 6.48 -13.93 19.21
C THR A 200 5.08 -14.53 19.39
N GLU A 201 4.45 -14.99 18.30
CA GLU A 201 3.17 -15.70 18.42
C GLU A 201 3.28 -17.05 19.14
N GLY A 202 4.46 -17.67 19.11
CA GLY A 202 4.73 -18.94 19.77
C GLY A 202 5.48 -18.83 21.11
N SER A 203 5.95 -17.63 21.48
CA SER A 203 6.67 -17.37 22.74
C SER A 203 6.25 -16.01 23.31
N GLY A 204 5.88 -15.96 24.55
CA GLY A 204 5.38 -14.77 25.25
C GLY A 204 3.99 -15.02 25.84
N GLN A 205 3.64 -14.20 26.83
CA GLN A 205 2.33 -14.22 27.50
C GLN A 205 1.49 -13.08 27.01
#